data_b1927bbffa80642db2b2e9df4522e9a9
#
_entry.id   b1927bbffa80642db2b2e9df4522e9a9
#
_cell.length_a   1.000
_cell.length_b   1.000
_cell.length_c   1.000
_cell.angle_alpha   90.00
_cell.angle_beta   90.00
_cell.angle_gamma   90.00
#
_symmetry.space_group_name_H-M   'P 1'
#
loop_
_entity.id
_entity.type
_entity.pdbx_description
1 polymer ?
#
loop_
_entity_poly.entity_id
_entity_poly.type
_entity_poly.pdbx_seq_one_letter_code
_entity_poly.pdbx_strand_id
1 'polypeptide(L)'
;MLGFNSKKQYDENIKNPPSDDSCPMVSALFSKNNNLGVNALSLAILDLIDRDQIKCDIDLDGSYDVGKKLTSEDMEVMKKITLRIANKGELKTSQTAAINLLKNMNKNKKFNLKAMAKQTNNSSVANKFEKDFDEFIKALKNENGYDGENYKDILESSKLTGKGKEIKKQWKSFQDYLKSKELTEKYPPQSVEENSMQILYGACFGIEKDALSIRQNNSNLTDFIDKDGYKLLNIIFNNALLNVSEKRKGDGIFYGVNDKYTIPGGG
;
A
#
# COMPACT_ATOMS: atom_id res chain seq x y z
N MET A 1 -27.33 -38.02 -0.46
CA MET A 1 -27.05 -36.61 -0.74
C MET A 1 -25.61 -36.49 -1.21
N LEU A 2 -25.39 -36.36 -2.49
CA LEU A 2 -24.07 -36.20 -3.10
C LEU A 2 -23.78 -34.72 -3.14
N GLY A 3 -22.88 -34.24 -2.24
CA GLY A 3 -22.38 -32.90 -2.28
C GLY A 3 -21.49 -32.71 -3.51
N PHE A 4 -21.99 -32.03 -4.52
CA PHE A 4 -21.18 -31.53 -5.62
C PHE A 4 -20.27 -30.42 -5.10
N ASN A 5 -19.07 -30.78 -4.63
CA ASN A 5 -17.94 -29.86 -4.57
C ASN A 5 -17.51 -29.61 -6.02
N SER A 6 -18.09 -28.59 -6.66
CA SER A 6 -17.55 -28.08 -7.91
C SER A 6 -16.19 -27.47 -7.59
N LYS A 7 -15.10 -28.24 -7.77
CA LYS A 7 -13.75 -27.67 -7.80
C LYS A 7 -13.78 -26.54 -8.84
N LYS A 8 -13.59 -25.31 -8.41
CA LYS A 8 -13.39 -24.17 -9.32
C LYS A 8 -12.26 -24.58 -10.27
N GLN A 9 -12.55 -24.70 -11.54
CA GLN A 9 -11.54 -24.95 -12.56
C GLN A 9 -10.86 -23.59 -12.79
N TYR A 10 -9.63 -23.45 -12.32
CA TYR A 10 -8.82 -22.28 -12.56
C TYR A 10 -8.03 -22.45 -13.85
N ASP A 11 -8.04 -21.41 -14.66
CA ASP A 11 -7.23 -21.24 -15.85
C ASP A 11 -5.83 -20.75 -15.46
N GLU A 12 -4.82 -20.96 -16.30
CA GLU A 12 -3.44 -20.48 -16.11
C GLU A 12 -3.37 -18.95 -15.98
N ASN A 13 -4.28 -18.22 -16.61
CA ASN A 13 -4.37 -16.77 -16.54
C ASN A 13 -4.67 -16.23 -15.12
N ILE A 14 -5.07 -17.10 -14.17
CA ILE A 14 -5.31 -16.71 -12.79
C ILE A 14 -4.08 -16.13 -12.09
N LYS A 15 -2.87 -16.45 -12.56
CA LYS A 15 -1.62 -15.93 -12.04
C LYS A 15 -1.36 -14.44 -12.38
N ASN A 16 -2.13 -13.92 -13.34
CA ASN A 16 -2.02 -12.53 -13.79
C ASN A 16 -3.11 -11.68 -13.13
N PRO A 17 -2.83 -10.41 -12.79
CA PRO A 17 -3.87 -9.49 -12.38
C PRO A 17 -4.87 -9.30 -13.54
N PRO A 18 -6.15 -9.08 -13.23
CA PRO A 18 -7.19 -8.90 -14.25
C PRO A 18 -7.03 -7.61 -15.07
N SER A 19 -6.31 -6.63 -14.52
CA SER A 19 -6.01 -5.33 -15.13
C SER A 19 -4.75 -4.73 -14.48
N ASP A 20 -4.21 -3.67 -15.06
CA ASP A 20 -3.05 -2.92 -14.56
C ASP A 20 -3.43 -1.78 -13.58
N ASP A 21 -4.52 -1.97 -12.85
CA ASP A 21 -4.97 -1.01 -11.83
C ASP A 21 -3.91 -0.76 -10.78
N SER A 22 -3.82 0.48 -10.32
CA SER A 22 -2.88 0.83 -9.27
C SER A 22 -3.21 0.12 -7.96
N CYS A 23 -2.18 -0.32 -7.24
CA CYS A 23 -2.34 -0.97 -5.94
C CYS A 23 -3.23 -0.22 -4.95
N PRO A 24 -3.15 1.13 -4.81
CA PRO A 24 -4.07 1.88 -3.98
C PRO A 24 -5.55 1.68 -4.35
N MET A 25 -5.85 1.63 -5.64
CA MET A 25 -7.22 1.44 -6.14
C MET A 25 -7.73 0.03 -5.85
N VAL A 26 -6.92 -0.98 -6.13
CA VAL A 26 -7.24 -2.38 -5.80
C VAL A 26 -7.48 -2.56 -4.31
N SER A 27 -6.62 -1.99 -3.47
CA SER A 27 -6.78 -2.03 -2.01
C SER A 27 -8.13 -1.44 -1.55
N ALA A 28 -8.60 -0.36 -2.20
CA ALA A 28 -9.90 0.24 -1.87
C ALA A 28 -11.07 -0.71 -2.09
N LEU A 29 -11.01 -1.59 -3.11
CA LEU A 29 -12.05 -2.59 -3.37
C LEU A 29 -12.21 -3.59 -2.20
N PHE A 30 -11.12 -3.87 -1.48
CA PHE A 30 -11.06 -4.87 -0.42
C PHE A 30 -11.09 -4.26 0.98
N SER A 31 -10.95 -2.95 1.11
CA SER A 31 -11.04 -2.28 2.40
C SER A 31 -12.46 -2.38 2.96
N LYS A 32 -12.59 -2.36 4.30
CA LYS A 32 -13.87 -2.54 5.01
C LYS A 32 -14.96 -1.54 4.59
N ASN A 33 -14.55 -0.32 4.23
CA ASN A 33 -15.46 0.77 3.84
C ASN A 33 -15.21 1.23 2.40
N ASN A 34 -14.51 0.44 1.59
CA ASN A 34 -14.07 0.80 0.24
C ASN A 34 -13.40 2.20 0.20
N ASN A 35 -12.62 2.53 1.23
CA ASN A 35 -12.02 3.84 1.39
C ASN A 35 -10.53 3.82 1.04
N LEU A 36 -10.11 4.91 0.41
CA LEU A 36 -8.71 5.26 0.26
C LEU A 36 -8.22 5.93 1.54
N GLY A 37 -7.38 5.25 2.30
CA GLY A 37 -6.76 5.77 3.52
C GLY A 37 -5.24 5.88 3.40
N VAL A 38 -4.58 6.02 4.52
CA VAL A 38 -3.11 6.07 4.63
C VAL A 38 -2.44 4.87 3.96
N ASN A 39 -3.09 3.71 4.03
CA ASN A 39 -2.66 2.49 3.34
C ASN A 39 -2.47 2.71 1.82
N ALA A 40 -3.34 3.50 1.19
CA ALA A 40 -3.22 3.84 -0.23
C ALA A 40 -1.92 4.59 -0.55
N LEU A 41 -1.49 5.51 0.33
CA LEU A 41 -0.21 6.20 0.16
C LEU A 41 0.99 5.26 0.32
N SER A 42 0.95 4.38 1.32
CA SER A 42 2.02 3.38 1.51
C SER A 42 2.11 2.42 0.32
N LEU A 43 0.98 1.99 -0.24
CA LEU A 43 0.94 1.18 -1.46
C LEU A 43 1.46 1.93 -2.70
N ALA A 44 1.15 3.23 -2.84
CA ALA A 44 1.72 4.04 -3.91
C ALA A 44 3.24 4.15 -3.78
N ILE A 45 3.78 4.20 -2.55
CA ILE A 45 5.23 4.19 -2.32
C ILE A 45 5.85 2.84 -2.66
N LEU A 46 5.18 1.71 -2.35
CA LEU A 46 5.64 0.39 -2.79
C LEU A 46 5.71 0.28 -4.32
N ASP A 47 4.69 0.76 -5.02
CA ASP A 47 4.68 0.81 -6.49
C ASP A 47 5.84 1.68 -7.04
N LEU A 48 6.13 2.81 -6.39
CA LEU A 48 7.27 3.66 -6.73
C LEU A 48 8.64 2.99 -6.44
N ILE A 49 8.71 2.14 -5.41
CA ILE A 49 9.90 1.33 -5.11
C ILE A 49 10.08 0.25 -6.18
N ASP A 50 9.03 -0.47 -6.53
CA ASP A 50 9.06 -1.50 -7.57
C ASP A 50 9.51 -0.95 -8.93
N ARG A 51 9.12 0.29 -9.26
CA ARG A 51 9.49 1.00 -10.48
C ARG A 51 10.83 1.76 -10.41
N ASP A 52 11.65 1.54 -9.38
CA ASP A 52 12.92 2.26 -9.16
C ASP A 52 12.81 3.80 -9.10
N GLN A 53 11.59 4.34 -8.88
CA GLN A 53 11.37 5.78 -8.67
C GLN A 53 11.77 6.22 -7.26
N ILE A 54 11.68 5.27 -6.32
CA ILE A 54 12.22 5.38 -4.97
C ILE A 54 13.14 4.19 -4.76
N LYS A 55 14.38 4.46 -4.38
CA LYS A 55 15.36 3.43 -4.00
C LYS A 55 15.40 3.28 -2.50
N CYS A 56 15.56 2.04 -2.04
CA CYS A 56 15.72 1.70 -0.63
C CYS A 56 17.16 1.28 -0.38
N ASP A 57 17.82 1.96 0.56
CA ASP A 57 19.10 1.53 1.11
C ASP A 57 18.79 0.96 2.51
N ILE A 58 18.95 -0.34 2.73
CA ILE A 58 18.60 -1.03 3.97
C ILE A 58 19.86 -1.67 4.56
N ASP A 59 20.21 -1.24 5.77
CA ASP A 59 21.37 -1.72 6.54
C ASP A 59 20.91 -2.61 7.71
N LEU A 60 20.22 -3.70 7.36
CA LEU A 60 19.64 -4.67 8.30
C LEU A 60 19.85 -6.10 7.80
N ASP A 61 20.38 -6.95 8.66
CA ASP A 61 20.43 -8.40 8.43
C ASP A 61 19.13 -9.06 8.87
N GLY A 62 18.79 -10.19 8.22
CA GLY A 62 17.60 -10.97 8.52
C GLY A 62 16.27 -10.23 8.34
N SER A 63 15.16 -10.93 8.52
CA SER A 63 13.80 -10.36 8.49
C SER A 63 13.50 -9.57 9.75
N TYR A 64 12.55 -8.64 9.67
CA TYR A 64 12.07 -7.86 10.81
C TYR A 64 10.55 -7.78 10.83
N ASP A 65 9.97 -7.89 12.02
CA ASP A 65 8.53 -7.79 12.22
C ASP A 65 8.20 -6.68 13.24
N VAL A 66 7.41 -5.71 12.81
CA VAL A 66 6.98 -4.57 13.62
C VAL A 66 5.70 -4.94 14.39
N GLY A 67 5.67 -4.64 15.69
CA GLY A 67 4.50 -4.82 16.54
C GLY A 67 3.36 -3.83 16.21
N LYS A 68 2.27 -3.89 17.00
CA LYS A 68 1.14 -2.95 16.85
C LYS A 68 1.48 -1.51 17.31
N LYS A 69 2.49 -1.36 18.16
CA LYS A 69 2.97 -0.07 18.69
C LYS A 69 4.45 0.03 18.44
N LEU A 70 4.91 1.22 18.04
CA LEU A 70 6.33 1.48 17.88
C LEU A 70 7.08 1.38 19.21
N THR A 71 8.18 0.67 19.15
CA THR A 71 9.15 0.50 20.27
C THR A 71 10.41 1.32 20.00
N SER A 72 11.32 1.37 20.97
CA SER A 72 12.66 1.93 20.78
C SER A 72 13.49 1.13 19.76
N GLU A 73 13.26 -0.19 19.67
CA GLU A 73 13.89 -1.06 18.68
C GLU A 73 13.41 -0.73 17.27
N ASP A 74 12.10 -0.57 17.06
CA ASP A 74 11.54 -0.13 15.77
C ASP A 74 12.16 1.21 15.31
N MET A 75 12.45 2.12 16.26
CA MET A 75 13.11 3.38 15.93
C MET A 75 14.57 3.21 15.49
N GLU A 76 15.28 2.19 15.96
CA GLU A 76 16.61 1.86 15.47
C GLU A 76 16.55 1.17 14.11
N VAL A 77 15.57 0.29 13.88
CA VAL A 77 15.28 -0.29 12.56
C VAL A 77 14.97 0.80 11.54
N MET A 78 14.05 1.72 11.86
CA MET A 78 13.71 2.87 11.00
C MET A 78 14.91 3.74 10.62
N LYS A 79 15.93 3.85 11.48
CA LYS A 79 17.17 4.59 11.20
C LYS A 79 17.97 3.93 10.08
N LYS A 80 17.91 2.61 9.98
CA LYS A 80 18.66 1.80 9.02
C LYS A 80 17.98 1.64 7.67
N ILE A 81 16.69 2.04 7.56
CA ILE A 81 15.94 2.04 6.31
C ILE A 81 15.93 3.45 5.74
N THR A 82 16.60 3.64 4.62
CA THR A 82 16.71 4.94 3.94
C THR A 82 16.04 4.90 2.58
N LEU A 83 15.16 5.87 2.33
CA LEU A 83 14.52 6.08 1.05
C LEU A 83 15.23 7.19 0.28
N ARG A 84 15.39 7.01 -1.03
CA ARG A 84 15.97 8.00 -1.95
C ARG A 84 15.10 8.15 -3.18
N ILE A 85 14.57 9.37 -3.39
CA ILE A 85 13.76 9.72 -4.56
C ILE A 85 14.69 9.85 -5.78
N ALA A 86 14.48 9.00 -6.78
CA ALA A 86 15.30 8.93 -7.99
C ALA A 86 14.79 9.83 -9.13
N ASN A 87 13.47 10.06 -9.22
CA ASN A 87 12.80 10.83 -10.29
C ASN A 87 13.20 10.37 -11.70
N LYS A 88 12.97 9.10 -12.01
CA LYS A 88 13.26 8.53 -13.33
C LYS A 88 11.98 8.25 -14.09
N GLY A 89 11.78 8.89 -15.24
CA GLY A 89 10.68 8.58 -16.16
C GLY A 89 9.36 9.29 -15.86
N GLU A 90 8.33 8.93 -16.62
CA GLU A 90 6.98 9.48 -16.48
C GLU A 90 6.26 8.88 -15.28
N LEU A 91 5.54 9.73 -14.56
CA LEU A 91 4.77 9.39 -13.38
C LEU A 91 3.29 9.70 -13.60
N LYS A 92 2.42 8.82 -13.09
CA LYS A 92 0.99 9.14 -12.96
C LYS A 92 0.80 10.32 -12.00
N THR A 93 -0.34 11.00 -12.11
CA THR A 93 -0.62 12.18 -11.27
C THR A 93 -0.59 11.84 -9.77
N SER A 94 -1.13 10.69 -9.35
CA SER A 94 -1.08 10.26 -7.96
C SER A 94 0.33 9.91 -7.50
N GLN A 95 1.14 9.29 -8.34
CA GLN A 95 2.55 9.00 -8.05
C GLN A 95 3.35 10.29 -7.86
N THR A 96 3.10 11.30 -8.71
CA THR A 96 3.70 12.65 -8.57
C THR A 96 3.27 13.29 -7.25
N ALA A 97 1.99 13.20 -6.87
CA ALA A 97 1.48 13.72 -5.61
C ALA A 97 2.12 13.00 -4.40
N ALA A 98 2.26 11.67 -4.43
CA ALA A 98 2.95 10.90 -3.40
C ALA A 98 4.42 11.32 -3.24
N ILE A 99 5.15 11.51 -4.33
CA ILE A 99 6.53 12.00 -4.29
C ILE A 99 6.62 13.42 -3.72
N ASN A 100 5.71 14.31 -4.10
CA ASN A 100 5.68 15.67 -3.57
C ASN A 100 5.39 15.70 -2.07
N LEU A 101 4.46 14.85 -1.60
CA LEU A 101 4.19 14.64 -0.18
C LEU A 101 5.46 14.22 0.56
N LEU A 102 6.19 13.21 0.07
CA LEU A 102 7.45 12.77 0.68
C LEU A 102 8.51 13.88 0.71
N LYS A 103 8.65 14.67 -0.38
CA LYS A 103 9.56 15.83 -0.44
C LYS A 103 9.19 16.92 0.57
N ASN A 104 7.89 17.12 0.77
CA ASN A 104 7.39 18.14 1.70
C ASN A 104 7.56 17.71 3.18
N MET A 105 7.44 16.43 3.47
CA MET A 105 7.79 15.89 4.79
C MET A 105 9.29 15.92 5.07
N ASN A 106 10.11 15.82 4.03
CA ASN A 106 11.55 15.67 4.16
C ASN A 106 12.25 16.67 3.24
N LYS A 107 12.98 17.62 3.80
CA LYS A 107 13.69 18.65 3.04
C LYS A 107 14.71 18.09 2.03
N ASN A 108 15.16 16.85 2.22
CA ASN A 108 16.15 16.17 1.41
C ASN A 108 15.51 15.07 0.56
N LYS A 109 16.06 14.81 -0.62
CA LYS A 109 15.66 13.68 -1.48
C LYS A 109 16.06 12.30 -0.89
N LYS A 110 16.96 12.26 0.08
CA LYS A 110 17.40 11.07 0.81
C LYS A 110 17.10 11.26 2.29
N PHE A 111 16.36 10.34 2.89
CA PHE A 111 15.92 10.39 4.29
C PHE A 111 15.66 8.98 4.82
N ASN A 112 15.92 8.75 6.10
CA ASN A 112 15.54 7.49 6.74
C ASN A 112 14.15 7.59 7.38
N LEU A 113 13.53 6.43 7.62
CA LEU A 113 12.18 6.36 8.18
C LEU A 113 12.09 6.97 9.58
N LYS A 114 13.16 6.90 10.42
CA LYS A 114 13.21 7.54 11.73
C LYS A 114 13.14 9.06 11.64
N ALA A 115 13.87 9.66 10.68
CA ALA A 115 13.80 11.09 10.45
C ALA A 115 12.39 11.51 10.01
N MET A 116 11.77 10.76 9.12
CA MET A 116 10.40 10.98 8.67
C MET A 116 9.40 10.86 9.82
N ALA A 117 9.51 9.83 10.68
CA ALA A 117 8.67 9.67 11.85
C ALA A 117 8.80 10.83 12.84
N LYS A 118 10.02 11.35 13.06
CA LYS A 118 10.22 12.54 13.92
C LYS A 118 9.56 13.80 13.36
N GLN A 119 9.53 13.97 12.03
CA GLN A 119 8.89 15.13 11.40
C GLN A 119 7.37 15.13 11.63
N THR A 120 6.71 13.98 11.77
CA THR A 120 5.27 13.92 12.03
C THR A 120 4.88 14.55 13.38
N ASN A 121 5.80 14.65 14.31
CA ASN A 121 5.58 15.33 15.61
C ASN A 121 5.60 16.87 15.49
N ASN A 122 6.07 17.41 14.36
CA ASN A 122 6.05 18.85 14.08
C ASN A 122 4.68 19.23 13.49
N SER A 123 3.99 20.14 14.15
CA SER A 123 2.64 20.59 13.76
C SER A 123 2.57 21.14 12.34
N SER A 124 3.55 21.94 11.95
CA SER A 124 3.59 22.53 10.61
C SER A 124 3.75 21.46 9.54
N VAL A 125 4.58 20.46 9.80
CA VAL A 125 4.78 19.31 8.91
C VAL A 125 3.52 18.44 8.86
N ALA A 126 2.89 18.16 10.01
CA ALA A 126 1.67 17.37 10.06
C ALA A 126 0.50 18.05 9.31
N ASN A 127 0.29 19.35 9.49
CA ASN A 127 -0.73 20.11 8.75
C ASN A 127 -0.46 20.14 7.25
N LYS A 128 0.80 20.24 6.85
CA LYS A 128 1.18 20.17 5.43
C LYS A 128 0.96 18.77 4.88
N PHE A 129 1.31 17.74 5.64
CA PHE A 129 1.07 16.35 5.29
C PHE A 129 -0.40 16.09 5.00
N GLU A 130 -1.33 16.57 5.84
CA GLU A 130 -2.76 16.42 5.62
C GLU A 130 -3.19 17.00 4.28
N LYS A 131 -2.77 18.23 3.96
CA LYS A 131 -3.09 18.87 2.68
C LYS A 131 -2.53 18.08 1.49
N ASP A 132 -1.27 17.69 1.57
CA ASP A 132 -0.61 16.94 0.51
C ASP A 132 -1.24 15.54 0.35
N PHE A 133 -1.73 14.95 1.46
CA PHE A 133 -2.46 13.69 1.44
C PHE A 133 -3.83 13.83 0.76
N ASP A 134 -4.56 14.90 1.04
CA ASP A 134 -5.83 15.21 0.35
C ASP A 134 -5.62 15.40 -1.16
N GLU A 135 -4.54 16.06 -1.56
CA GLU A 135 -4.16 16.21 -2.98
C GLU A 135 -3.81 14.86 -3.61
N PHE A 136 -3.09 13.99 -2.90
CA PHE A 136 -2.81 12.62 -3.35
C PHE A 136 -4.10 11.82 -3.54
N ILE A 137 -5.02 11.83 -2.57
CA ILE A 137 -6.31 11.13 -2.66
C ILE A 137 -7.15 11.68 -3.82
N LYS A 138 -7.16 13.00 -4.02
CA LYS A 138 -7.85 13.63 -5.14
C LYS A 138 -7.26 13.23 -6.49
N ALA A 139 -5.94 13.22 -6.61
CA ALA A 139 -5.24 12.78 -7.81
C ALA A 139 -5.58 11.31 -8.12
N LEU A 140 -5.52 10.44 -7.12
CA LEU A 140 -5.83 9.02 -7.26
C LEU A 140 -7.28 8.77 -7.71
N LYS A 141 -8.26 9.50 -7.15
CA LYS A 141 -9.69 9.40 -7.53
C LYS A 141 -9.98 9.88 -8.95
N ASN A 142 -9.11 10.71 -9.50
CA ASN A 142 -9.25 11.23 -10.85
C ASN A 142 -8.43 10.47 -11.90
N GLU A 143 -7.63 9.49 -11.47
CA GLU A 143 -6.96 8.60 -12.42
C GLU A 143 -7.95 7.61 -13.03
N ASN A 144 -7.74 7.31 -14.30
CA ASN A 144 -8.41 6.20 -14.95
C ASN A 144 -7.76 4.91 -14.46
N GLY A 145 -8.58 4.02 -13.96
CA GLY A 145 -8.24 2.67 -13.59
C GLY A 145 -9.35 1.73 -14.06
N TYR A 146 -9.25 0.46 -13.77
CA TYR A 146 -10.32 -0.51 -14.04
C TYR A 146 -10.87 -0.44 -15.47
N ASP A 147 -10.03 -0.68 -16.46
CA ASP A 147 -10.40 -0.62 -17.89
C ASP A 147 -10.85 0.77 -18.36
N GLY A 148 -10.26 1.83 -17.81
CA GLY A 148 -10.53 3.22 -18.16
C GLY A 148 -11.64 3.88 -17.33
N GLU A 149 -12.27 3.16 -16.42
CA GLU A 149 -13.26 3.72 -15.49
C GLU A 149 -12.58 4.50 -14.36
N ASN A 150 -13.21 5.56 -13.92
CA ASN A 150 -12.71 6.31 -12.79
C ASN A 150 -13.25 5.77 -11.44
N TYR A 151 -12.65 6.22 -10.35
CA TYR A 151 -13.04 5.79 -8.99
C TYR A 151 -14.54 5.98 -8.69
N LYS A 152 -15.18 7.01 -9.27
CA LYS A 152 -16.61 7.32 -9.00
C LYS A 152 -17.55 6.32 -9.65
N ASP A 153 -17.15 5.72 -10.78
CA ASP A 153 -17.99 4.74 -11.47
C ASP A 153 -18.02 3.40 -10.72
N ILE A 154 -17.02 3.19 -9.88
CA ILE A 154 -16.81 1.95 -9.12
C ILE A 154 -17.33 2.05 -7.70
N LEU A 155 -17.18 3.22 -7.07
CA LEU A 155 -17.53 3.50 -5.69
C LEU A 155 -18.45 4.72 -5.57
N GLU A 156 -19.67 4.47 -5.14
CA GLU A 156 -20.66 5.50 -4.82
C GLU A 156 -20.84 5.55 -3.29
N SER A 157 -20.55 6.70 -2.69
CA SER A 157 -20.71 6.92 -1.24
C SER A 157 -20.12 5.79 -0.38
N SER A 158 -18.92 5.32 -0.71
CA SER A 158 -18.24 4.20 -0.05
C SER A 158 -18.90 2.82 -0.25
N LYS A 159 -19.79 2.69 -1.22
CA LYS A 159 -20.39 1.41 -1.63
C LYS A 159 -19.96 1.07 -3.05
N LEU A 160 -19.74 -0.21 -3.28
CA LEU A 160 -19.46 -0.69 -4.63
C LEU A 160 -20.72 -0.59 -5.49
N THR A 161 -20.58 0.03 -6.65
CA THR A 161 -21.57 -0.02 -7.74
C THR A 161 -21.72 -1.46 -8.27
N GLY A 162 -22.66 -1.69 -9.18
CA GLY A 162 -22.75 -2.97 -9.90
C GLY A 162 -21.43 -3.33 -10.57
N LYS A 163 -20.83 -2.38 -11.29
CA LYS A 163 -19.53 -2.54 -11.97
C LYS A 163 -18.39 -2.78 -10.97
N GLY A 164 -18.34 -2.02 -9.89
CA GLY A 164 -17.34 -2.22 -8.83
C GLY A 164 -17.39 -3.63 -8.21
N LYS A 165 -18.59 -4.23 -8.09
CA LYS A 165 -18.72 -5.61 -7.62
C LYS A 165 -18.16 -6.62 -8.62
N GLU A 166 -18.34 -6.41 -9.92
CA GLU A 166 -17.80 -7.28 -10.98
C GLU A 166 -16.27 -7.20 -11.00
N ILE A 167 -15.71 -6.00 -10.97
CA ILE A 167 -14.26 -5.78 -10.89
C ILE A 167 -13.69 -6.44 -9.63
N LYS A 168 -14.32 -6.24 -8.47
CA LYS A 168 -13.90 -6.90 -7.23
C LYS A 168 -13.90 -8.43 -7.34
N LYS A 169 -14.86 -9.01 -8.07
CA LYS A 169 -14.93 -10.47 -8.28
C LYS A 169 -13.75 -10.98 -9.10
N GLN A 170 -13.32 -10.24 -10.14
CA GLN A 170 -12.14 -10.58 -10.95
C GLN A 170 -10.88 -10.54 -10.07
N TRP A 171 -10.66 -9.45 -9.34
CA TRP A 171 -9.55 -9.31 -8.41
C TRP A 171 -9.57 -10.35 -7.29
N LYS A 172 -10.76 -10.80 -6.86
CA LYS A 172 -10.90 -11.86 -5.86
C LYS A 172 -10.32 -13.19 -6.35
N SER A 173 -10.45 -13.52 -7.61
CA SER A 173 -9.86 -14.73 -8.18
C SER A 173 -8.33 -14.68 -8.13
N PHE A 174 -7.74 -13.52 -8.45
CA PHE A 174 -6.30 -13.31 -8.34
C PHE A 174 -5.83 -13.30 -6.86
N GLN A 175 -6.59 -12.70 -5.93
CA GLN A 175 -6.31 -12.81 -4.51
C GLN A 175 -6.33 -14.27 -4.02
N ASP A 176 -7.30 -15.08 -4.47
CA ASP A 176 -7.39 -16.48 -4.10
C ASP A 176 -6.18 -17.28 -4.64
N TYR A 177 -5.70 -16.96 -5.84
CA TYR A 177 -4.45 -17.51 -6.37
C TYR A 177 -3.26 -17.16 -5.49
N LEU A 178 -3.09 -15.89 -5.12
CA LEU A 178 -1.96 -15.45 -4.28
C LEU A 178 -1.95 -16.10 -2.89
N LYS A 179 -3.13 -16.46 -2.35
CA LYS A 179 -3.29 -17.13 -1.04
C LYS A 179 -3.10 -18.64 -1.11
N SER A 180 -3.20 -19.23 -2.29
CA SER A 180 -3.16 -20.68 -2.46
C SER A 180 -1.76 -21.17 -2.82
N LYS A 181 -1.10 -21.83 -1.88
CA LYS A 181 0.19 -22.48 -2.15
C LYS A 181 0.08 -23.49 -3.31
N GLU A 182 -1.00 -24.29 -3.35
CA GLU A 182 -1.25 -25.26 -4.43
C GLU A 182 -1.31 -24.58 -5.81
N LEU A 183 -2.03 -23.45 -5.91
CA LEU A 183 -2.16 -22.73 -7.19
C LEU A 183 -0.86 -22.02 -7.58
N THR A 184 -0.15 -21.45 -6.63
CA THR A 184 1.13 -20.77 -6.90
C THR A 184 2.25 -21.74 -7.26
N GLU A 185 2.25 -22.95 -6.70
CA GLU A 185 3.15 -24.02 -7.13
C GLU A 185 2.79 -24.58 -8.50
N LYS A 186 1.49 -24.68 -8.81
CA LYS A 186 1.00 -25.17 -10.12
C LYS A 186 1.23 -24.16 -11.25
N TYR A 187 1.07 -22.89 -10.97
CA TYR A 187 1.19 -21.79 -11.94
C TYR A 187 2.16 -20.72 -11.41
N PRO A 188 3.46 -21.02 -11.30
CA PRO A 188 4.43 -20.08 -10.74
C PRO A 188 4.63 -18.86 -11.65
N PRO A 189 5.09 -17.72 -11.10
CA PRO A 189 5.53 -16.58 -11.91
C PRO A 189 6.71 -17.01 -12.80
N GLN A 190 6.73 -16.50 -14.04
CA GLN A 190 7.71 -16.89 -15.03
C GLN A 190 8.80 -15.83 -15.26
N SER A 191 8.64 -14.66 -14.67
CA SER A 191 9.62 -13.57 -14.75
C SER A 191 9.80 -12.87 -13.39
N VAL A 192 10.85 -12.06 -13.29
CA VAL A 192 11.12 -11.21 -12.13
C VAL A 192 10.00 -10.17 -11.98
N GLU A 193 9.52 -9.63 -13.09
CA GLU A 193 8.44 -8.64 -13.13
C GLU A 193 7.12 -9.23 -12.63
N GLU A 194 6.74 -10.43 -13.10
CA GLU A 194 5.55 -11.15 -12.59
C GLU A 194 5.66 -11.39 -11.08
N ASN A 195 6.85 -11.75 -10.61
CA ASN A 195 7.11 -12.01 -9.21
C ASN A 195 6.97 -10.74 -8.35
N SER A 196 7.61 -9.62 -8.75
CA SER A 196 7.49 -8.32 -8.10
C SER A 196 6.03 -7.84 -8.05
N MET A 197 5.33 -7.93 -9.18
CA MET A 197 3.92 -7.58 -9.29
C MET A 197 3.05 -8.40 -8.32
N GLN A 198 3.26 -9.71 -8.23
CA GLN A 198 2.51 -10.56 -7.31
C GLN A 198 2.78 -10.22 -5.83
N ILE A 199 3.99 -9.85 -5.47
CA ILE A 199 4.35 -9.35 -4.14
C ILE A 199 3.66 -8.00 -3.86
N LEU A 200 3.71 -7.09 -4.82
CA LEU A 200 3.09 -5.76 -4.72
C LEU A 200 1.57 -5.87 -4.51
N TYR A 201 0.87 -6.69 -5.31
CA TYR A 201 -0.56 -6.92 -5.10
C TYR A 201 -0.85 -7.76 -3.84
N GLY A 202 0.08 -8.59 -3.39
CA GLY A 202 0.02 -9.22 -2.07
C GLY A 202 -0.15 -8.18 -0.96
N ALA A 203 0.59 -7.07 -1.02
CA ALA A 203 0.44 -5.96 -0.10
C ALA A 203 -0.94 -5.28 -0.20
N CYS A 204 -1.52 -5.17 -1.40
CA CYS A 204 -2.88 -4.64 -1.58
C CYS A 204 -3.95 -5.46 -0.85
N PHE A 205 -3.71 -6.75 -0.69
CA PHE A 205 -4.61 -7.68 -0.03
C PHE A 205 -4.25 -7.98 1.43
N GLY A 206 -3.18 -7.38 1.95
CA GLY A 206 -2.68 -7.63 3.30
C GLY A 206 -2.09 -9.03 3.50
N ILE A 207 -1.47 -9.58 2.46
CA ILE A 207 -0.82 -10.90 2.43
C ILE A 207 0.62 -10.83 1.88
N GLU A 208 1.26 -9.66 2.01
CA GLU A 208 2.60 -9.40 1.47
C GLU A 208 3.66 -10.38 1.96
N LYS A 209 3.61 -10.75 3.24
CA LYS A 209 4.56 -11.72 3.83
C LYS A 209 4.34 -13.13 3.29
N ASP A 210 3.08 -13.54 3.11
CA ASP A 210 2.74 -14.83 2.50
C ASP A 210 3.22 -14.86 1.04
N ALA A 211 2.92 -13.80 0.29
CA ALA A 211 3.38 -13.65 -1.09
C ALA A 211 4.91 -13.68 -1.17
N LEU A 212 5.62 -13.04 -0.24
CA LEU A 212 7.07 -13.03 -0.16
C LEU A 212 7.64 -14.42 0.16
N SER A 213 7.04 -15.16 1.08
CA SER A 213 7.54 -16.48 1.52
C SER A 213 7.56 -17.52 0.40
N ILE A 214 6.67 -17.39 -0.58
CA ILE A 214 6.54 -18.30 -1.73
C ILE A 214 7.47 -17.88 -2.88
N ARG A 215 7.88 -16.59 -2.92
CA ARG A 215 8.56 -15.96 -4.03
C ARG A 215 9.89 -15.38 -3.58
N GLN A 216 10.96 -16.02 -3.97
CA GLN A 216 12.31 -15.49 -3.72
C GLN A 216 12.68 -14.50 -4.83
N ASN A 217 12.80 -13.23 -4.49
CA ASN A 217 13.34 -12.21 -5.38
C ASN A 217 14.14 -11.20 -4.56
N ASN A 218 15.39 -10.95 -4.96
CA ASN A 218 16.25 -9.95 -4.33
C ASN A 218 16.03 -8.59 -5.02
N SER A 219 14.90 -7.95 -4.77
CA SER A 219 14.59 -6.61 -5.24
C SER A 219 14.48 -5.62 -4.07
N ASN A 220 14.62 -4.32 -4.36
CA ASN A 220 14.36 -3.26 -3.38
C ASN A 220 13.01 -3.40 -2.70
N LEU A 221 11.97 -3.83 -3.46
CA LEU A 221 10.62 -4.05 -2.95
C LEU A 221 10.59 -5.22 -1.96
N THR A 222 11.20 -6.35 -2.33
CA THR A 222 11.29 -7.55 -1.50
C THR A 222 11.95 -7.26 -0.16
N ASP A 223 13.13 -6.62 -0.21
CA ASP A 223 13.88 -6.25 0.99
C ASP A 223 13.09 -5.28 1.87
N PHE A 224 12.41 -4.31 1.28
CA PHE A 224 11.61 -3.34 2.01
C PHE A 224 10.42 -3.98 2.73
N ILE A 225 9.74 -4.94 2.09
CA ILE A 225 8.63 -5.68 2.68
C ILE A 225 9.13 -6.63 3.77
N ASP A 226 10.24 -7.32 3.54
CA ASP A 226 10.82 -8.26 4.52
C ASP A 226 11.20 -7.57 5.85
N LYS A 227 11.55 -6.30 5.80
CA LYS A 227 11.86 -5.47 6.98
C LYS A 227 10.64 -4.72 7.53
N ASP A 228 9.41 -5.12 7.16
CA ASP A 228 8.17 -4.43 7.53
C ASP A 228 8.13 -2.94 7.18
N GLY A 229 8.91 -2.51 6.19
CA GLY A 229 8.97 -1.12 5.75
C GLY A 229 7.60 -0.55 5.37
N TYR A 230 6.74 -1.37 4.75
CA TYR A 230 5.36 -1.04 4.44
C TYR A 230 4.53 -0.71 5.69
N LYS A 231 4.62 -1.55 6.73
CA LYS A 231 3.93 -1.35 8.00
C LYS A 231 4.46 -0.13 8.76
N LEU A 232 5.78 0.09 8.72
CA LEU A 232 6.41 1.28 9.27
C LEU A 232 5.90 2.56 8.60
N LEU A 233 5.77 2.59 7.26
CA LEU A 233 5.18 3.73 6.54
C LEU A 233 3.75 3.99 6.98
N ASN A 234 2.90 2.95 7.09
CA ASN A 234 1.53 3.08 7.56
C ASN A 234 1.47 3.71 8.96
N ILE A 235 2.33 3.28 9.88
CA ILE A 235 2.38 3.84 11.24
C ILE A 235 2.81 5.31 11.20
N ILE A 236 3.84 5.65 10.43
CA ILE A 236 4.34 7.03 10.30
C ILE A 236 3.25 7.97 9.79
N PHE A 237 2.55 7.58 8.72
CA PHE A 237 1.51 8.40 8.11
C PHE A 237 0.26 8.51 8.99
N ASN A 238 -0.12 7.43 9.69
CA ASN A 238 -1.19 7.48 10.67
C ASN A 238 -0.87 8.46 11.81
N ASN A 239 0.35 8.44 12.33
CA ASN A 239 0.79 9.38 13.36
C ASN A 239 0.74 10.82 12.87
N ALA A 240 1.09 11.09 11.60
CA ALA A 240 0.98 12.42 11.03
C ALA A 240 -0.47 12.94 11.08
N LEU A 241 -1.46 12.13 10.65
CA LEU A 241 -2.88 12.50 10.67
C LEU A 241 -3.43 12.62 12.10
N LEU A 242 -3.03 11.72 13.02
CA LEU A 242 -3.46 11.79 14.42
C LEU A 242 -3.00 13.08 15.10
N ASN A 243 -1.75 13.51 14.86
CA ASN A 243 -1.22 14.74 15.41
C ASN A 243 -1.98 16.00 14.94
N VAL A 244 -2.54 15.98 13.73
CA VAL A 244 -3.43 17.04 13.25
C VAL A 244 -4.78 16.99 13.97
N SER A 245 -5.38 15.79 14.09
CA SER A 245 -6.71 15.61 14.68
C SER A 245 -6.76 15.94 16.17
N GLU A 246 -5.72 15.59 16.94
CA GLU A 246 -5.65 15.90 18.38
C GLU A 246 -5.61 17.40 18.64
N LYS A 247 -4.94 18.18 17.80
CA LYS A 247 -4.91 19.63 17.89
C LYS A 247 -6.24 20.27 17.55
N ARG A 248 -6.95 19.75 16.54
CA ARG A 248 -8.29 20.23 16.19
C ARG A 248 -9.34 19.93 17.25
N LYS A 249 -9.17 18.86 18.05
CA LYS A 249 -10.01 18.61 19.23
C LYS A 249 -9.89 19.73 20.27
N GLY A 250 -8.70 20.33 20.41
CA GLY A 250 -8.48 21.51 21.26
C GLY A 250 -9.19 22.76 20.72
N ASP A 251 -9.41 22.86 19.42
CA ASP A 251 -10.06 24.00 18.75
C ASP A 251 -11.57 23.80 18.52
N GLY A 252 -12.17 22.72 19.04
CA GLY A 252 -13.60 22.44 18.95
C GLY A 252 -14.10 21.96 17.58
N ILE A 253 -13.23 21.69 16.64
CA ILE A 253 -13.58 21.20 15.30
C ILE A 253 -13.43 19.67 15.26
N PHE A 254 -14.55 18.94 15.35
CA PHE A 254 -14.59 17.49 15.22
C PHE A 254 -14.52 17.07 13.73
N TYR A 255 -13.38 16.63 13.24
CA TYR A 255 -13.33 15.66 12.18
C TYR A 255 -13.24 14.28 12.82
N GLY A 256 -14.26 13.45 12.59
CA GLY A 256 -14.26 12.08 13.09
C GLY A 256 -13.08 11.31 12.52
N VAL A 257 -11.98 11.26 13.25
CA VAL A 257 -10.96 10.24 13.06
C VAL A 257 -11.64 8.96 13.51
N ASN A 258 -12.17 8.23 12.52
CA ASN A 258 -12.61 6.88 12.78
C ASN A 258 -11.41 6.09 13.29
N ASP A 259 -11.52 5.45 14.45
CA ASP A 259 -10.60 4.46 15.03
C ASP A 259 -10.35 3.22 14.14
N LYS A 260 -10.47 3.37 12.83
CA LYS A 260 -10.58 2.31 11.82
C LYS A 260 -9.50 2.35 10.75
N TYR A 261 -8.33 2.89 11.05
CA TYR A 261 -7.17 2.52 10.25
C TYR A 261 -6.63 1.17 10.74
N THR A 262 -7.50 0.16 10.70
CA THR A 262 -7.11 -1.23 10.90
C THR A 262 -6.31 -1.65 9.68
N ILE A 263 -5.06 -2.00 9.92
CA ILE A 263 -4.24 -2.74 8.96
C ILE A 263 -5.04 -3.97 8.55
N PRO A 264 -5.31 -4.22 7.25
CA PRO A 264 -5.90 -5.48 6.83
C PRO A 264 -4.90 -6.60 7.19
N GLY A 265 -5.25 -7.48 8.11
CA GLY A 265 -4.39 -8.60 8.49
C GLY A 265 -4.20 -8.81 9.99
N GLY A 266 -4.94 -8.11 10.86
CA GLY A 266 -4.92 -8.33 12.31
C GLY A 266 -6.17 -9.05 12.79
N GLY A 267 -6.26 -10.35 12.59
CA GLY A 267 -7.28 -11.25 13.13
C GLY A 267 -6.78 -12.66 13.05
#